data_9cbf0e29cb88547573a9146708c09ebe
#
_entry.id   9cbf0e29cb88547573a9146708c09ebe
#
_cell.length_a   1.000
_cell.length_b   1.000
_cell.length_c   1.000
_cell.angle_alpha   90.00
_cell.angle_beta   90.00
_cell.angle_gamma   90.00
#
_symmetry.space_group_name_H-M   'P 1'
#
loop_
_entity.id
_entity.type
_entity.pdbx_description
1 polymer ?
#
loop_
_entity_poly.entity_id
_entity_poly.type
_entity_poly.pdbx_seq_one_letter_code
_entity_poly.pdbx_strand_id
1 'polypeptide(L)'
;MVVALGGGVVGDLAGFVAATYMRGVPVVQVPTTLLSMVDSSVGGKTGVNLAAGKNLVGAFKQPAYVCADTATLATLDEREWACGCAEIAKSAVIDSDDFFFWLVDAAGALAARDEVVVEEAIARSVVFKADVVAADKSESKGVRECLNYGHTLGHAVESLAGYGAFSHGAAVAEGMRFAARMAVSLVDAPLDLVETQDSLLDQLGLPALDWSAEPEAMLEAMKRDKKARRGQVRFVLPRDVGSWQLADVDDATILDHLNAWARSKA
;
A
#
# COMPACT_ATOMS: atom_id res chain seq x y z
N MET A 1 27.99 -8.47 -5.92
CA MET A 1 26.57 -8.79 -5.64
C MET A 1 26.27 -8.36 -4.22
N VAL A 2 25.09 -7.78 -3.99
CA VAL A 2 24.57 -7.44 -2.65
C VAL A 2 23.44 -8.40 -2.33
N VAL A 3 23.35 -8.89 -1.10
CA VAL A 3 22.22 -9.70 -0.62
C VAL A 3 21.53 -8.89 0.48
N ALA A 4 20.26 -8.55 0.29
CA ALA A 4 19.44 -7.77 1.21
C ALA A 4 18.57 -8.74 2.04
N LEU A 5 19.03 -9.10 3.23
CA LEU A 5 18.28 -9.93 4.18
C LEU A 5 17.60 -9.03 5.21
N GLY A 6 16.28 -8.90 5.17
CA GLY A 6 15.53 -8.07 6.12
C GLY A 6 14.20 -7.57 5.58
N GLY A 7 13.58 -6.65 6.31
CA GLY A 7 12.35 -5.98 5.89
C GLY A 7 12.58 -4.89 4.84
N GLY A 8 11.53 -4.11 4.52
CA GLY A 8 11.54 -3.11 3.45
C GLY A 8 12.69 -2.11 3.54
N VAL A 9 12.99 -1.57 4.73
CA VAL A 9 14.09 -0.61 4.92
C VAL A 9 15.44 -1.20 4.53
N VAL A 10 15.70 -2.47 4.86
CA VAL A 10 16.94 -3.16 4.46
C VAL A 10 16.98 -3.36 2.96
N GLY A 11 15.86 -3.78 2.37
CA GLY A 11 15.71 -3.97 0.92
C GLY A 11 15.97 -2.69 0.13
N ASP A 12 15.35 -1.58 0.57
CA ASP A 12 15.50 -0.27 -0.06
C ASP A 12 16.93 0.25 0.02
N LEU A 13 17.54 0.23 1.21
CA LEU A 13 18.90 0.67 1.42
C LEU A 13 19.90 -0.18 0.61
N ALA A 14 19.81 -1.50 0.72
CA ALA A 14 20.72 -2.41 0.02
C ALA A 14 20.56 -2.34 -1.49
N GLY A 15 19.31 -2.16 -1.98
CA GLY A 15 19.02 -1.94 -3.38
C GLY A 15 19.62 -0.64 -3.89
N PHE A 16 19.52 0.45 -3.13
CA PHE A 16 20.11 1.73 -3.47
C PHE A 16 21.66 1.67 -3.47
N VAL A 17 22.27 1.01 -2.48
CA VAL A 17 23.69 0.73 -2.47
C VAL A 17 24.09 -0.08 -3.71
N ALA A 18 23.35 -1.13 -4.04
CA ALA A 18 23.62 -1.94 -5.23
C ALA A 18 23.46 -1.15 -6.54
N ALA A 19 22.56 -0.16 -6.58
CA ALA A 19 22.37 0.70 -7.75
C ALA A 19 23.56 1.67 -7.96
N THR A 20 24.16 2.15 -6.88
CA THR A 20 25.16 3.22 -6.92
C THR A 20 26.61 2.70 -6.82
N TYR A 21 26.83 1.59 -6.12
CA TYR A 21 28.18 1.01 -5.97
C TYR A 21 28.71 0.50 -7.31
N MET A 22 29.93 0.93 -7.66
CA MET A 22 30.62 0.53 -8.91
C MET A 22 29.76 0.70 -10.19
N ARG A 23 28.91 1.72 -10.24
CA ARG A 23 27.94 2.01 -11.32
C ARG A 23 26.82 0.97 -11.44
N GLY A 24 26.64 0.15 -10.43
CA GLY A 24 25.58 -0.85 -10.33
C GLY A 24 26.12 -2.28 -10.26
N VAL A 25 25.70 -2.99 -9.20
CA VAL A 25 25.97 -4.42 -9.03
C VAL A 25 24.63 -5.17 -8.86
N PRO A 26 24.58 -6.50 -9.10
CA PRO A 26 23.36 -7.27 -8.84
C PRO A 26 22.95 -7.22 -7.35
N VAL A 27 21.65 -7.19 -7.09
CA VAL A 27 21.06 -7.32 -5.76
C VAL A 27 20.11 -8.53 -5.73
N VAL A 28 20.16 -9.27 -4.64
CA VAL A 28 19.20 -10.34 -4.30
C VAL A 28 18.42 -9.85 -3.09
N GLN A 29 17.09 -9.86 -3.18
CA GLN A 29 16.20 -9.54 -2.06
C GLN A 29 15.85 -10.82 -1.31
N VAL A 30 16.01 -10.82 0.01
CA VAL A 30 15.57 -11.88 0.93
C VAL A 30 14.67 -11.22 1.99
N PRO A 31 13.40 -10.92 1.61
CA PRO A 31 12.48 -10.23 2.49
C PRO A 31 12.09 -11.08 3.70
N THR A 32 12.01 -10.46 4.90
CA THR A 32 11.70 -11.14 6.15
C THR A 32 10.48 -10.57 6.87
N THR A 33 9.77 -9.61 6.28
CA THR A 33 8.47 -9.14 6.75
C THR A 33 7.42 -9.39 5.68
N LEU A 34 6.16 -9.61 6.09
CA LEU A 34 5.07 -9.87 5.12
C LEU A 34 4.95 -8.71 4.12
N LEU A 35 4.99 -7.45 4.59
CA LEU A 35 5.00 -6.26 3.74
C LEU A 35 6.12 -6.32 2.69
N SER A 36 7.33 -6.71 3.08
CA SER A 36 8.43 -6.78 2.12
C SER A 36 8.30 -7.92 1.13
N MET A 37 7.68 -9.04 1.51
CA MET A 37 7.42 -10.16 0.61
C MET A 37 6.40 -9.81 -0.47
N VAL A 38 5.29 -9.18 -0.08
CA VAL A 38 4.16 -8.90 -0.99
C VAL A 38 4.30 -7.59 -1.76
N ASP A 39 5.12 -6.65 -1.26
CA ASP A 39 5.21 -5.31 -1.84
C ASP A 39 6.64 -4.83 -2.11
N SER A 40 7.43 -4.45 -1.11
CA SER A 40 8.62 -3.63 -1.32
C SER A 40 9.77 -4.33 -2.05
N SER A 41 9.88 -5.66 -1.99
CA SER A 41 10.90 -6.42 -2.72
C SER A 41 10.65 -6.50 -4.24
N VAL A 42 9.44 -6.15 -4.71
CA VAL A 42 9.02 -6.23 -6.11
C VAL A 42 8.87 -4.82 -6.68
N GLY A 43 9.42 -4.60 -7.89
CA GLY A 43 9.23 -3.35 -8.63
C GLY A 43 10.44 -2.43 -8.70
N GLY A 44 11.51 -2.75 -7.95
CA GLY A 44 12.82 -2.13 -8.09
C GLY A 44 12.92 -0.68 -7.60
N LYS A 45 11.92 -0.14 -6.91
CA LYS A 45 12.05 1.14 -6.19
C LYS A 45 12.99 0.92 -5.01
N THR A 46 14.08 1.67 -4.94
CA THR A 46 15.07 1.60 -3.85
C THR A 46 15.43 3.00 -3.43
N GLY A 47 15.77 3.19 -2.15
CA GLY A 47 16.07 4.54 -1.68
C GLY A 47 16.48 4.60 -0.22
N VAL A 48 16.72 5.82 0.22
CA VAL A 48 17.05 6.15 1.60
C VAL A 48 16.18 7.28 2.11
N ASN A 49 15.82 7.22 3.37
CA ASN A 49 15.12 8.30 4.04
C ASN A 49 16.11 9.38 4.46
N LEU A 50 15.73 10.63 4.27
CA LEU A 50 16.47 11.80 4.71
C LEU A 50 15.72 12.55 5.82
N ALA A 51 16.41 13.42 6.54
CA ALA A 51 15.76 14.31 7.52
C ALA A 51 14.70 15.22 6.86
N ALA A 52 14.83 15.51 5.58
CA ALA A 52 13.90 16.33 4.79
C ALA A 52 12.64 15.57 4.33
N GLY A 53 12.63 14.24 4.41
CA GLY A 53 11.48 13.40 4.03
C GLY A 53 11.86 11.98 3.63
N LYS A 54 10.84 11.11 3.57
CA LYS A 54 10.98 9.72 3.12
C LYS A 54 11.14 9.66 1.59
N ASN A 55 11.92 8.70 1.10
CA ASN A 55 12.03 8.32 -0.32
C ASN A 55 12.43 9.44 -1.30
N LEU A 56 13.08 10.51 -0.82
CA LEU A 56 13.49 11.63 -1.66
C LEU A 56 14.75 11.32 -2.49
N VAL A 57 15.57 10.36 -2.06
CA VAL A 57 16.77 9.92 -2.75
C VAL A 57 16.69 8.42 -3.00
N GLY A 58 16.69 8.02 -4.25
CA GLY A 58 16.54 6.62 -4.64
C GLY A 58 16.93 6.37 -6.09
N ALA A 59 16.84 5.12 -6.49
CA ALA A 59 17.08 4.66 -7.84
C ALA A 59 16.17 3.47 -8.18
N PHE A 60 15.85 3.30 -9.45
CA PHE A 60 15.23 2.06 -9.93
C PHE A 60 16.30 0.99 -10.11
N LYS A 61 16.26 -0.05 -9.28
CA LYS A 61 17.17 -1.20 -9.33
C LYS A 61 16.38 -2.49 -9.19
N GLN A 62 16.09 -3.13 -10.33
CA GLN A 62 15.43 -4.44 -10.32
C GLN A 62 16.33 -5.48 -9.64
N PRO A 63 15.80 -6.29 -8.73
CA PRO A 63 16.54 -7.39 -8.13
C PRO A 63 16.83 -8.46 -9.19
N ALA A 64 17.99 -9.08 -9.08
CA ALA A 64 18.33 -10.25 -9.90
C ALA A 64 17.52 -11.49 -9.45
N TYR A 65 17.14 -11.52 -8.17
CA TYR A 65 16.33 -12.59 -7.59
C TYR A 65 15.65 -12.09 -6.32
N VAL A 66 14.45 -12.61 -6.03
CA VAL A 66 13.71 -12.42 -4.77
C VAL A 66 13.48 -13.80 -4.17
N CYS A 67 13.90 -14.01 -2.93
CA CYS A 67 13.71 -15.24 -2.19
C CYS A 67 12.90 -14.97 -0.92
N ALA A 68 11.60 -15.20 -0.97
CA ALA A 68 10.69 -15.06 0.18
C ALA A 68 10.59 -16.43 0.88
N ASP A 69 11.22 -16.53 2.05
CA ASP A 69 11.11 -17.68 2.93
C ASP A 69 10.10 -17.39 4.03
N THR A 70 8.91 -18.01 3.94
CA THR A 70 7.79 -17.82 4.86
C THR A 70 8.12 -18.21 6.30
N ALA A 71 9.10 -19.08 6.53
CA ALA A 71 9.57 -19.42 7.88
C ALA A 71 10.09 -18.21 8.66
N THR A 72 10.58 -17.17 7.97
CA THR A 72 11.03 -15.92 8.63
C THR A 72 9.89 -15.14 9.26
N LEU A 73 8.65 -15.38 8.85
CA LEU A 73 7.45 -14.72 9.39
C LEU A 73 7.04 -15.23 10.78
N ALA A 74 7.57 -16.38 11.23
CA ALA A 74 7.22 -16.97 12.51
C ALA A 74 7.50 -16.04 13.71
N THR A 75 8.47 -15.13 13.59
CA THR A 75 8.83 -14.17 14.63
C THR A 75 8.32 -12.76 14.37
N LEU A 76 7.54 -12.54 13.31
CA LEU A 76 6.99 -11.24 12.96
C LEU A 76 5.90 -10.86 13.97
N ASP A 77 5.99 -9.66 14.54
CA ASP A 77 4.96 -9.16 15.47
C ASP A 77 3.63 -8.87 14.76
N GLU A 78 2.55 -8.77 15.55
CA GLU A 78 1.19 -8.62 15.04
C GLU A 78 0.99 -7.32 14.26
N ARG A 79 1.65 -6.24 14.67
CA ARG A 79 1.55 -4.94 13.99
C ARG A 79 2.16 -4.98 12.60
N GLU A 80 3.34 -5.61 12.48
CA GLU A 80 4.01 -5.78 11.18
C GLU A 80 3.32 -6.83 10.32
N TRP A 81 2.71 -7.85 10.93
CA TRP A 81 1.86 -8.80 10.23
C TRP A 81 0.67 -8.10 9.57
N ALA A 82 -0.14 -7.38 10.37
CA ALA A 82 -1.28 -6.62 9.87
C ALA A 82 -0.85 -5.59 8.81
N CYS A 83 0.33 -4.98 8.97
CA CYS A 83 0.88 -4.07 7.97
C CYS A 83 1.05 -4.72 6.59
N GLY A 84 1.53 -5.96 6.53
CA GLY A 84 1.60 -6.73 5.28
C GLY A 84 0.23 -7.13 4.76
N CYS A 85 -0.72 -7.49 5.64
CA CYS A 85 -2.09 -7.83 5.27
C CYS A 85 -2.83 -6.67 4.59
N ALA A 86 -2.53 -5.42 4.95
CA ALA A 86 -3.08 -4.25 4.27
C ALA A 86 -2.71 -4.21 2.78
N GLU A 87 -1.46 -4.52 2.45
CA GLU A 87 -0.99 -4.54 1.07
C GLU A 87 -1.54 -5.73 0.27
N ILE A 88 -1.78 -6.88 0.94
CA ILE A 88 -2.47 -8.01 0.33
C ILE A 88 -3.93 -7.62 0.00
N ALA A 89 -4.66 -7.02 0.96
CA ALA A 89 -6.02 -6.56 0.75
C ALA A 89 -6.11 -5.50 -0.36
N LYS A 90 -5.18 -4.53 -0.38
CA LYS A 90 -5.05 -3.54 -1.46
C LYS A 90 -4.90 -4.22 -2.82
N SER A 91 -3.98 -5.17 -2.92
CA SER A 91 -3.72 -5.90 -4.15
C SER A 91 -4.94 -6.67 -4.61
N ALA A 92 -5.63 -7.35 -3.71
CA ALA A 92 -6.82 -8.13 -4.01
C ALA A 92 -7.97 -7.27 -4.55
N VAL A 93 -8.25 -6.10 -3.94
CA VAL A 93 -9.31 -5.19 -4.44
C VAL A 93 -9.01 -4.67 -5.84
N ILE A 94 -7.75 -4.41 -6.15
CA ILE A 94 -7.33 -3.79 -7.43
C ILE A 94 -7.14 -4.82 -8.54
N ASP A 95 -6.77 -6.05 -8.19
CA ASP A 95 -6.44 -7.09 -9.17
C ASP A 95 -7.67 -7.70 -9.83
N SER A 96 -8.46 -8.46 -9.06
CA SER A 96 -9.52 -9.29 -9.63
C SER A 96 -10.50 -9.83 -8.59
N ASP A 97 -11.72 -10.18 -9.07
CA ASP A 97 -12.72 -10.88 -8.27
C ASP A 97 -12.18 -12.17 -7.67
N ASP A 98 -11.42 -12.96 -8.45
CA ASP A 98 -10.86 -14.24 -8.01
C ASP A 98 -9.93 -14.06 -6.80
N PHE A 99 -9.05 -13.04 -6.82
CA PHE A 99 -8.17 -12.80 -5.70
C PHE A 99 -8.93 -12.22 -4.49
N PHE A 100 -9.84 -11.28 -4.72
CA PHE A 100 -10.57 -10.61 -3.64
C PHE A 100 -11.47 -11.57 -2.88
N PHE A 101 -12.34 -12.33 -3.56
CA PHE A 101 -13.26 -13.26 -2.90
C PHE A 101 -12.52 -14.45 -2.29
N TRP A 102 -11.45 -14.94 -2.92
CA TRP A 102 -10.56 -15.92 -2.27
C TRP A 102 -10.00 -15.37 -0.95
N LEU A 103 -9.55 -14.11 -0.91
CA LEU A 103 -9.00 -13.50 0.30
C LEU A 103 -10.07 -13.29 1.37
N VAL A 104 -11.29 -12.90 0.98
CA VAL A 104 -12.44 -12.79 1.91
C VAL A 104 -12.70 -14.13 2.60
N ASP A 105 -12.75 -15.22 1.84
CA ASP A 105 -12.96 -16.57 2.38
C ASP A 105 -11.78 -17.04 3.24
N ALA A 106 -10.56 -16.66 2.89
CA ALA A 106 -9.34 -17.07 3.56
C ALA A 106 -8.89 -16.14 4.72
N ALA A 107 -9.61 -15.01 4.96
CA ALA A 107 -9.16 -13.94 5.87
C ALA A 107 -8.85 -14.46 7.29
N GLY A 108 -9.70 -15.31 7.85
CA GLY A 108 -9.49 -15.90 9.17
C GLY A 108 -8.25 -16.80 9.23
N ALA A 109 -7.99 -17.59 8.18
CA ALA A 109 -6.81 -18.46 8.10
C ALA A 109 -5.54 -17.65 7.88
N LEU A 110 -5.59 -16.58 7.07
CA LEU A 110 -4.48 -15.65 6.91
C LEU A 110 -4.15 -14.93 8.23
N ALA A 111 -5.15 -14.46 8.96
CA ALA A 111 -4.97 -13.86 10.27
C ALA A 111 -4.37 -14.85 11.29
N ALA A 112 -4.75 -16.13 11.22
CA ALA A 112 -4.18 -17.22 12.01
C ALA A 112 -2.80 -17.69 11.54
N ARG A 113 -2.27 -17.12 10.46
CA ARG A 113 -0.98 -17.43 9.85
C ARG A 113 -0.88 -18.87 9.33
N ASP A 114 -2.00 -19.41 8.78
CA ASP A 114 -1.98 -20.70 8.11
C ASP A 114 -0.95 -20.69 6.97
N GLU A 115 -0.01 -21.62 6.98
CA GLU A 115 1.16 -21.61 6.09
C GLU A 115 0.76 -21.66 4.62
N VAL A 116 -0.22 -22.49 4.26
CA VAL A 116 -0.69 -22.65 2.88
C VAL A 116 -1.36 -21.36 2.38
N VAL A 117 -2.20 -20.76 3.22
CA VAL A 117 -2.88 -19.50 2.89
C VAL A 117 -1.89 -18.34 2.77
N VAL A 118 -0.89 -18.29 3.66
CA VAL A 118 0.17 -17.26 3.62
C VAL A 118 0.97 -17.35 2.31
N GLU A 119 1.39 -18.54 1.92
CA GLU A 119 2.12 -18.76 0.67
C GLU A 119 1.31 -18.34 -0.54
N GLU A 120 0.04 -18.73 -0.61
CA GLU A 120 -0.87 -18.35 -1.69
C GLU A 120 -1.11 -16.84 -1.74
N ALA A 121 -1.34 -16.18 -0.60
CA ALA A 121 -1.52 -14.74 -0.52
C ALA A 121 -0.28 -13.97 -1.01
N ILE A 122 0.92 -14.43 -0.63
CA ILE A 122 2.18 -13.87 -1.10
C ILE A 122 2.31 -14.07 -2.61
N ALA A 123 2.06 -15.29 -3.11
CA ALA A 123 2.20 -15.60 -4.53
C ALA A 123 1.27 -14.74 -5.39
N ARG A 124 -0.02 -14.62 -5.03
CA ARG A 124 -1.01 -13.79 -5.75
C ARG A 124 -0.59 -12.31 -5.74
N SER A 125 -0.19 -11.77 -4.60
CA SER A 125 0.26 -10.38 -4.47
C SER A 125 1.50 -10.09 -5.33
N VAL A 126 2.47 -11.00 -5.33
CA VAL A 126 3.70 -10.87 -6.12
C VAL A 126 3.41 -10.94 -7.61
N VAL A 127 2.55 -11.86 -8.06
CA VAL A 127 2.15 -11.98 -9.47
C VAL A 127 1.46 -10.69 -9.92
N PHE A 128 0.42 -10.26 -9.22
CA PHE A 128 -0.26 -8.99 -9.52
C PHE A 128 0.71 -7.82 -9.63
N LYS A 129 1.55 -7.63 -8.61
CA LYS A 129 2.50 -6.51 -8.62
C LYS A 129 3.53 -6.62 -9.74
N ALA A 130 4.04 -7.81 -10.02
CA ALA A 130 4.99 -8.04 -11.10
C ALA A 130 4.38 -7.70 -12.47
N ASP A 131 3.11 -8.06 -12.71
CA ASP A 131 2.39 -7.74 -13.94
C ASP A 131 2.18 -6.23 -14.10
N VAL A 132 1.75 -5.53 -13.04
CA VAL A 132 1.64 -4.06 -13.04
C VAL A 132 2.99 -3.39 -13.32
N VAL A 133 4.06 -3.87 -12.69
CA VAL A 133 5.43 -3.35 -12.92
C VAL A 133 5.91 -3.65 -14.34
N ALA A 134 5.64 -4.85 -14.86
CA ALA A 134 6.02 -5.23 -16.23
C ALA A 134 5.32 -4.35 -17.29
N ALA A 135 4.06 -3.98 -17.04
CA ALA A 135 3.28 -3.09 -17.93
C ALA A 135 3.82 -1.64 -17.93
N ASP A 136 4.41 -1.17 -16.80
CA ASP A 136 4.89 0.20 -16.63
C ASP A 136 6.21 0.27 -15.83
N LYS A 137 7.28 -0.26 -16.40
CA LYS A 137 8.60 -0.39 -15.75
C LYS A 137 9.18 0.93 -15.25
N SER A 138 8.95 2.02 -15.97
CA SER A 138 9.50 3.36 -15.68
C SER A 138 8.51 4.28 -14.95
N GLU A 139 7.32 3.77 -14.58
CA GLU A 139 6.26 4.55 -13.92
C GLU A 139 5.86 5.82 -14.71
N SER A 140 5.82 5.70 -16.04
CA SER A 140 5.56 6.81 -16.96
C SER A 140 4.19 6.71 -17.66
N LYS A 141 3.54 5.54 -17.61
CA LYS A 141 2.26 5.28 -18.29
C LYS A 141 1.05 5.46 -17.37
N GLY A 142 1.27 5.63 -16.06
CA GLY A 142 0.21 5.74 -15.05
C GLY A 142 -0.39 4.41 -14.60
N VAL A 143 0.03 3.27 -15.17
CA VAL A 143 -0.49 1.94 -14.77
C VAL A 143 -0.15 1.63 -13.31
N ARG A 144 1.08 1.95 -12.89
CA ARG A 144 1.51 1.73 -11.51
C ARG A 144 0.83 2.61 -10.47
N GLU A 145 0.09 3.65 -10.91
CA GLU A 145 -0.65 4.50 -9.97
C GLU A 145 -1.73 3.73 -9.21
N CYS A 146 -2.25 2.60 -9.75
CA CYS A 146 -3.20 1.73 -9.06
C CYS A 146 -2.67 1.19 -7.73
N LEU A 147 -1.36 0.98 -7.61
CA LEU A 147 -0.71 0.53 -6.38
C LEU A 147 -0.80 1.56 -5.24
N ASN A 148 -1.24 2.79 -5.53
CA ASN A 148 -1.48 3.84 -4.54
C ASN A 148 -2.91 3.84 -3.98
N TYR A 149 -3.72 2.81 -4.21
CA TYR A 149 -5.02 2.69 -3.57
C TYR A 149 -4.88 2.77 -2.04
N GLY A 150 -5.66 3.65 -1.40
CA GLY A 150 -5.55 3.95 0.03
C GLY A 150 -4.40 4.88 0.43
N HIS A 151 -3.35 4.99 -0.35
CA HIS A 151 -2.14 5.73 0.04
C HIS A 151 -2.33 7.26 0.12
N THR A 152 -3.28 7.83 -0.62
CA THR A 152 -3.47 9.29 -0.63
C THR A 152 -3.86 9.84 0.75
N LEU A 153 -4.82 9.22 1.43
CA LEU A 153 -5.13 9.55 2.83
C LEU A 153 -4.09 8.92 3.76
N GLY A 154 -3.66 7.68 3.52
CA GLY A 154 -2.73 6.98 4.39
C GLY A 154 -1.46 7.77 4.68
N HIS A 155 -0.79 8.32 3.67
CA HIS A 155 0.41 9.15 3.84
C HIS A 155 0.12 10.46 4.62
N ALA A 156 -1.06 11.07 4.40
CA ALA A 156 -1.47 12.24 5.18
C ALA A 156 -1.67 11.89 6.66
N VAL A 157 -2.27 10.73 6.97
CA VAL A 157 -2.39 10.19 8.33
C VAL A 157 -1.01 9.99 8.96
N GLU A 158 -0.09 9.28 8.28
CA GLU A 158 1.28 9.07 8.79
C GLU A 158 2.00 10.39 9.08
N SER A 159 1.82 11.39 8.19
CA SER A 159 2.48 12.70 8.32
C SER A 159 1.94 13.51 9.49
N LEU A 160 0.63 13.55 9.70
CA LEU A 160 -0.02 14.40 10.71
C LEU A 160 -0.05 13.75 12.09
N ALA A 161 -0.23 12.44 12.17
CA ALA A 161 -0.17 11.72 13.44
C ALA A 161 1.26 11.61 13.99
N GLY A 162 2.26 11.83 13.13
CA GLY A 162 3.67 11.61 13.42
C GLY A 162 4.11 10.19 13.07
N TYR A 163 5.26 10.11 12.42
CA TYR A 163 5.81 8.81 11.98
C TYR A 163 5.98 7.84 13.15
N GLY A 164 5.37 6.66 13.02
CA GLY A 164 5.40 5.60 14.01
C GLY A 164 4.19 5.55 14.94
N ALA A 165 3.32 6.58 14.98
CA ALA A 165 2.06 6.53 15.71
C ALA A 165 1.18 5.38 15.23
N PHE A 166 1.03 5.27 13.91
CA PHE A 166 0.36 4.15 13.25
C PHE A 166 1.35 3.37 12.39
N SER A 167 1.07 2.07 12.14
CA SER A 167 1.80 1.33 11.12
C SER A 167 1.39 1.84 9.74
N HIS A 168 2.26 1.67 8.74
CA HIS A 168 1.95 2.01 7.36
C HIS A 168 0.66 1.33 6.89
N GLY A 169 0.53 0.02 7.15
CA GLY A 169 -0.66 -0.73 6.77
C GLY A 169 -1.94 -0.24 7.42
N ALA A 170 -1.92 0.17 8.71
CA ALA A 170 -3.09 0.74 9.36
C ALA A 170 -3.52 2.07 8.71
N ALA A 171 -2.55 2.92 8.37
CA ALA A 171 -2.82 4.17 7.66
C ALA A 171 -3.36 3.93 6.24
N VAL A 172 -2.80 2.96 5.51
CA VAL A 172 -3.27 2.58 4.16
C VAL A 172 -4.67 1.96 4.23
N ALA A 173 -4.95 1.09 5.22
CA ALA A 173 -6.28 0.51 5.43
C ALA A 173 -7.34 1.59 5.66
N GLU A 174 -7.04 2.59 6.49
CA GLU A 174 -7.92 3.74 6.69
C GLU A 174 -8.11 4.52 5.37
N GLY A 175 -7.05 4.69 4.61
CA GLY A 175 -7.10 5.32 3.29
C GLY A 175 -7.93 4.53 2.27
N MET A 176 -7.89 3.19 2.30
CA MET A 176 -8.75 2.35 1.48
C MET A 176 -10.23 2.53 1.84
N ARG A 177 -10.57 2.55 3.16
CA ARG A 177 -11.92 2.84 3.63
C ARG A 177 -12.44 4.18 3.13
N PHE A 178 -11.60 5.21 3.19
CA PHE A 178 -11.92 6.54 2.71
C PHE A 178 -12.14 6.57 1.19
N ALA A 179 -11.19 6.02 0.43
CA ALA A 179 -11.27 6.00 -1.04
C ALA A 179 -12.47 5.18 -1.57
N ALA A 180 -12.80 4.06 -0.92
CA ALA A 180 -13.99 3.27 -1.27
C ALA A 180 -15.29 4.06 -1.06
N ARG A 181 -15.41 4.82 0.05
CA ARG A 181 -16.58 5.70 0.29
C ARG A 181 -16.65 6.85 -0.70
N MET A 182 -15.52 7.44 -1.07
CA MET A 182 -15.48 8.42 -2.16
C MET A 182 -15.93 7.81 -3.49
N ALA A 183 -15.53 6.56 -3.77
CA ALA A 183 -15.86 5.88 -5.01
C ALA A 183 -17.38 5.68 -5.17
N VAL A 184 -18.12 5.43 -4.09
CA VAL A 184 -19.60 5.35 -4.14
C VAL A 184 -20.21 6.63 -4.72
N SER A 185 -19.73 7.80 -4.31
CA SER A 185 -20.30 9.08 -4.74
C SER A 185 -19.75 9.61 -6.06
N LEU A 186 -18.51 9.25 -6.42
CA LEU A 186 -17.83 9.84 -7.56
C LEU A 186 -17.79 8.94 -8.81
N VAL A 187 -17.91 7.63 -8.62
CA VAL A 187 -17.78 6.66 -9.71
C VAL A 187 -18.82 5.55 -9.66
N ASP A 188 -19.88 5.72 -8.84
CA ASP A 188 -20.99 4.80 -8.65
C ASP A 188 -20.54 3.39 -8.21
N ALA A 189 -19.51 3.30 -7.36
CA ALA A 189 -19.06 2.03 -6.80
C ALA A 189 -20.17 1.39 -5.93
N PRO A 190 -20.32 0.06 -5.95
CA PRO A 190 -21.34 -0.61 -5.17
C PRO A 190 -21.04 -0.52 -3.66
N LEU A 191 -22.11 -0.36 -2.84
CA LEU A 191 -21.99 -0.29 -1.38
C LEU A 191 -21.47 -1.58 -0.77
N ASP A 192 -21.83 -2.73 -1.34
CA ASP A 192 -21.37 -4.04 -0.88
C ASP A 192 -19.86 -4.23 -1.01
N LEU A 193 -19.23 -3.60 -1.98
CA LEU A 193 -17.76 -3.52 -2.05
C LEU A 193 -17.19 -2.83 -0.79
N VAL A 194 -17.78 -1.70 -0.37
CA VAL A 194 -17.33 -0.96 0.82
C VAL A 194 -17.48 -1.82 2.07
N GLU A 195 -18.64 -2.43 2.25
CA GLU A 195 -18.95 -3.26 3.42
C GLU A 195 -18.07 -4.52 3.49
N THR A 196 -17.90 -5.20 2.35
CA THR A 196 -17.04 -6.39 2.28
C THR A 196 -15.58 -6.06 2.53
N GLN A 197 -15.06 -4.97 1.93
CA GLN A 197 -13.71 -4.50 2.18
C GLN A 197 -13.49 -4.12 3.65
N ASP A 198 -14.42 -3.40 4.26
CA ASP A 198 -14.32 -3.01 5.66
C ASP A 198 -14.26 -4.24 6.58
N SER A 199 -15.15 -5.21 6.34
CA SER A 199 -15.16 -6.48 7.07
C SER A 199 -13.86 -7.28 6.89
N LEU A 200 -13.34 -7.33 5.67
CA LEU A 200 -12.05 -7.98 5.37
C LEU A 200 -10.91 -7.33 6.15
N LEU A 201 -10.82 -5.99 6.12
CA LEU A 201 -9.77 -5.26 6.84
C LEU A 201 -9.85 -5.48 8.35
N ASP A 202 -11.07 -5.49 8.93
CA ASP A 202 -11.26 -5.77 10.35
C ASP A 202 -10.79 -7.19 10.72
N GLN A 203 -11.12 -8.20 9.91
CA GLN A 203 -10.69 -9.59 10.11
C GLN A 203 -9.17 -9.75 10.00
N LEU A 204 -8.51 -8.93 9.21
CA LEU A 204 -7.05 -8.91 9.05
C LEU A 204 -6.31 -8.11 10.15
N GLY A 205 -7.02 -7.68 11.20
CA GLY A 205 -6.42 -6.91 12.30
C GLY A 205 -6.16 -5.44 11.98
N LEU A 206 -6.91 -4.88 11.04
CA LEU A 206 -6.81 -3.50 10.57
C LEU A 206 -8.13 -2.75 10.81
N PRO A 207 -8.56 -2.57 12.07
CA PRO A 207 -9.79 -1.83 12.36
C PRO A 207 -9.68 -0.38 11.92
N ALA A 208 -10.84 0.27 11.77
CA ALA A 208 -10.87 1.70 11.53
C ALA A 208 -10.11 2.46 12.63
N LEU A 209 -9.31 3.43 12.26
CA LEU A 209 -8.53 4.21 13.23
C LEU A 209 -9.46 5.05 14.11
N ASP A 210 -9.19 5.05 15.40
CA ASP A 210 -9.78 5.98 16.38
C ASP A 210 -8.91 7.25 16.44
N TRP A 211 -8.85 7.95 15.30
CA TRP A 211 -8.06 9.17 15.14
C TRP A 211 -8.54 9.95 13.93
N SER A 212 -8.52 11.25 14.06
CA SER A 212 -8.75 12.20 12.95
C SER A 212 -7.90 13.46 13.13
N ALA A 213 -7.86 14.29 12.11
CA ALA A 213 -7.30 15.62 12.16
C ALA A 213 -8.26 16.59 11.47
N GLU A 214 -7.98 17.90 11.61
CA GLU A 214 -8.76 18.94 10.93
C GLU A 214 -8.76 18.69 9.41
N PRO A 215 -9.93 18.73 8.74
CA PRO A 215 -10.05 18.42 7.32
C PRO A 215 -9.12 19.23 6.42
N GLU A 216 -8.95 20.53 6.71
CA GLU A 216 -8.05 21.40 5.96
C GLU A 216 -6.58 20.98 6.12
N ALA A 217 -6.17 20.57 7.31
CA ALA A 217 -4.81 20.06 7.55
C ALA A 217 -4.56 18.76 6.80
N MET A 218 -5.56 17.85 6.74
CA MET A 218 -5.50 16.61 5.96
C MET A 218 -5.36 16.91 4.47
N LEU A 219 -6.18 17.82 3.93
CA LEU A 219 -6.10 18.22 2.52
C LEU A 219 -4.72 18.78 2.16
N GLU A 220 -4.18 19.67 2.99
CA GLU A 220 -2.84 20.23 2.78
C GLU A 220 -1.73 19.18 2.90
N ALA A 221 -1.88 18.17 3.75
CA ALA A 221 -0.95 17.05 3.83
C ALA A 221 -0.97 16.19 2.55
N MET A 222 -2.17 15.88 2.02
CA MET A 222 -2.34 15.16 0.76
C MET A 222 -1.71 15.90 -0.43
N LYS A 223 -1.86 17.24 -0.50
CA LYS A 223 -1.27 18.08 -1.55
C LYS A 223 0.26 18.07 -1.51
N ARG A 224 0.84 18.06 -0.31
CA ARG A 224 2.31 18.05 -0.14
C ARG A 224 2.93 16.73 -0.59
N ASP A 225 2.29 15.61 -0.34
CA ASP A 225 2.78 14.29 -0.74
C ASP A 225 2.81 14.13 -2.27
N LYS A 226 1.81 14.70 -2.95
CA LYS A 226 1.65 14.59 -4.41
C LYS A 226 2.13 15.84 -5.15
N LYS A 227 3.35 16.32 -4.87
CA LYS A 227 3.94 17.49 -5.54
C LYS A 227 3.60 17.55 -7.03
N ALA A 228 2.60 18.41 -7.34
CA ALA A 228 2.45 19.10 -8.61
C ALA A 228 2.12 18.30 -9.87
N ARG A 229 0.94 17.70 -9.92
CA ARG A 229 0.22 17.67 -11.19
C ARG A 229 -0.96 18.64 -11.09
N ARG A 230 -0.77 19.89 -11.50
CA ARG A 230 -1.80 20.95 -11.64
C ARG A 230 -2.58 21.34 -10.36
N GLY A 231 -2.05 21.08 -9.16
CA GLY A 231 -2.69 21.49 -7.89
C GLY A 231 -3.91 20.67 -7.46
N GLN A 232 -4.22 19.58 -8.13
CA GLN A 232 -5.31 18.66 -7.75
C GLN A 232 -4.75 17.40 -7.09
N VAL A 233 -5.50 16.87 -6.12
CA VAL A 233 -5.18 15.58 -5.47
C VAL A 233 -5.79 14.45 -6.29
N ARG A 234 -4.95 13.47 -6.64
CA ARG A 234 -5.36 12.30 -7.40
C ARG A 234 -5.61 11.11 -6.49
N PHE A 235 -6.74 10.44 -6.72
CA PHE A 235 -7.12 9.21 -6.04
C PHE A 235 -7.19 8.03 -7.00
N VAL A 236 -6.90 6.85 -6.49
CA VAL A 236 -7.32 5.59 -7.08
C VAL A 236 -8.69 5.27 -6.49
N LEU A 237 -9.71 5.20 -7.32
CA LEU A 237 -11.08 4.91 -6.90
C LEU A 237 -11.51 3.57 -7.51
N PRO A 238 -11.87 2.56 -6.71
CA PRO A 238 -12.43 1.32 -7.22
C PRO A 238 -13.84 1.60 -7.77
N ARG A 239 -14.12 1.15 -8.98
CA ARG A 239 -15.48 1.14 -9.54
C ARG A 239 -16.21 -0.14 -9.15
N ASP A 240 -15.42 -1.19 -9.03
CA ASP A 240 -15.79 -2.52 -8.56
C ASP A 240 -14.50 -3.26 -8.22
N VAL A 241 -14.59 -4.48 -7.69
CA VAL A 241 -13.43 -5.35 -7.53
C VAL A 241 -12.76 -5.57 -8.89
N GLY A 242 -11.44 -5.50 -8.95
CA GLY A 242 -10.66 -5.62 -10.18
C GLY A 242 -10.86 -4.48 -11.20
N SER A 243 -11.69 -3.50 -10.88
CA SER A 243 -11.97 -2.36 -11.74
C SER A 243 -11.78 -1.05 -11.00
N TRP A 244 -10.89 -0.21 -11.49
CA TRP A 244 -10.53 1.05 -10.85
C TRP A 244 -10.30 2.15 -11.88
N GLN A 245 -10.33 3.39 -11.41
CA GLN A 245 -9.94 4.55 -12.22
C GLN A 245 -9.14 5.56 -11.38
N LEU A 246 -8.35 6.37 -12.08
CA LEU A 246 -7.70 7.53 -11.50
C LEU A 246 -8.66 8.73 -11.59
N ALA A 247 -8.85 9.43 -10.48
CA ALA A 247 -9.68 10.61 -10.41
C ALA A 247 -8.89 11.79 -9.83
N ASP A 248 -8.83 12.88 -10.59
CA ASP A 248 -8.37 14.16 -10.05
C ASP A 248 -9.58 14.85 -9.40
N VAL A 249 -9.55 14.99 -8.07
CA VAL A 249 -10.70 15.47 -7.28
C VAL A 249 -10.42 16.89 -6.80
N ASP A 250 -11.43 17.75 -6.87
CA ASP A 250 -11.34 19.13 -6.42
C ASP A 250 -11.37 19.23 -4.88
N ASP A 251 -10.83 20.33 -4.37
CA ASP A 251 -10.68 20.58 -2.93
C ASP A 251 -11.99 20.55 -2.16
N ALA A 252 -13.08 21.09 -2.72
CA ALA A 252 -14.37 21.16 -2.05
C ALA A 252 -14.94 19.76 -1.83
N THR A 253 -14.91 18.92 -2.87
CA THR A 253 -15.33 17.51 -2.80
C THR A 253 -14.50 16.73 -1.78
N ILE A 254 -13.17 16.92 -1.77
CA ILE A 254 -12.29 16.25 -0.78
C ILE A 254 -12.65 16.71 0.63
N LEU A 255 -12.85 18.00 0.85
CA LEU A 255 -13.22 18.53 2.19
C LEU A 255 -14.56 17.99 2.67
N ASP A 256 -15.55 17.84 1.81
CA ASP A 256 -16.84 17.24 2.17
C ASP A 256 -16.66 15.80 2.67
N HIS A 257 -15.86 15.00 1.97
CA HIS A 257 -15.54 13.62 2.40
C HIS A 257 -14.71 13.59 3.67
N LEU A 258 -13.71 14.47 3.83
CA LEU A 258 -12.90 14.58 5.05
C LEU A 258 -13.74 14.99 6.27
N ASN A 259 -14.70 15.92 6.10
CA ASN A 259 -15.63 16.28 7.13
C ASN A 259 -16.52 15.10 7.55
N ALA A 260 -17.00 14.30 6.59
CA ALA A 260 -17.77 13.10 6.89
C ALA A 260 -16.90 12.05 7.62
N TRP A 261 -15.67 11.86 7.16
CA TRP A 261 -14.70 10.97 7.79
C TRP A 261 -14.35 11.38 9.21
N ALA A 262 -14.05 12.67 9.47
CA ALA A 262 -13.75 13.17 10.82
C ALA A 262 -14.94 12.98 11.78
N ARG A 263 -16.17 13.25 11.31
CA ARG A 263 -17.38 12.97 12.11
C ARG A 263 -17.58 11.52 12.46
N SER A 264 -17.13 10.58 11.63
CA SER A 264 -17.22 9.14 11.91
C SER A 264 -16.26 8.67 13.01
N LYS A 265 -15.31 9.54 13.42
CA LYS A 265 -14.31 9.29 14.48
C LYS A 265 -14.65 10.00 15.80
N ALA A 266 -15.68 10.81 15.82
CA ALA A 266 -16.17 11.50 17.01
C ALA A 266 -17.26 10.68 17.69
#